data_3ec511fac4a63a55110681e0063b81ac
#
_entry.id   3ec511fac4a63a55110681e0063b81ac
#
_cell.length_a   1.000
_cell.length_b   1.000
_cell.length_c   1.000
_cell.angle_alpha   90.00
_cell.angle_beta   90.00
_cell.angle_gamma   90.00
#
_symmetry.space_group_name_H-M   'P 1'
#
loop_
_entity.id
_entity.type
_entity.pdbx_description
1 polymer ?
#
loop_
_entity_poly.entity_id
_entity_poly.type
_entity_poly.pdbx_seq_one_letter_code
_entity_poly.pdbx_strand_id
1 'polypeptide(L)'
;MMDNIKDKQSGFNVESILLTESSFTRKGKINFSESEQEVSFETGVGSKDNTVNVKLTTTVTNKLKDEEQYKIVVSFVGVFKRTGNSQISDNEQFGRINGAAIIFPFVREHIANIALKAGLGSVILPPVNFTKINRKN
;
A
#
# COMPACT_ATOMS: atom_id res chain seq x y z
N MET A 1 -21.32 18.84 14.82
CA MET A 1 -21.01 17.42 14.62
C MET A 1 -19.95 17.19 13.57
N MET A 2 -20.14 17.71 12.38
CA MET A 2 -19.12 17.60 11.33
C MET A 2 -17.84 18.31 11.70
N ASP A 3 -17.93 19.41 12.41
CA ASP A 3 -16.74 20.19 12.81
C ASP A 3 -15.86 19.41 13.77
N ASN A 4 -16.45 18.62 14.66
CA ASN A 4 -15.68 17.82 15.59
C ASN A 4 -14.89 16.72 14.88
N ILE A 5 -15.42 16.20 13.79
CA ILE A 5 -14.72 15.20 13.00
C ILE A 5 -13.52 15.82 12.31
N LYS A 6 -13.67 17.02 11.75
CA LYS A 6 -12.59 17.73 11.10
C LYS A 6 -11.45 18.05 12.07
N ASP A 7 -11.79 18.46 13.28
CA ASP A 7 -10.79 18.81 14.28
C ASP A 7 -9.95 17.62 14.73
N LYS A 8 -10.47 16.41 14.57
CA LYS A 8 -9.78 15.18 14.94
C LYS A 8 -8.97 14.58 13.80
N GLN A 9 -9.02 15.15 12.61
CA GLN A 9 -8.26 14.65 11.47
C GLN A 9 -6.84 15.17 11.51
N SER A 10 -5.98 14.54 10.72
CA SER A 10 -4.56 14.87 10.65
C SER A 10 -4.28 16.25 10.04
N GLY A 11 -5.30 16.91 9.46
CA GLY A 11 -5.13 18.14 8.71
C GLY A 11 -4.76 17.93 7.26
N PHE A 12 -5.04 16.75 6.73
CA PHE A 12 -4.86 16.42 5.32
C PHE A 12 -6.17 15.88 4.75
N ASN A 13 -6.45 16.26 3.52
CA ASN A 13 -7.59 15.74 2.77
C ASN A 13 -7.09 14.83 1.66
N VAL A 14 -7.82 13.73 1.43
CA VAL A 14 -7.52 12.84 0.32
C VAL A 14 -8.10 13.43 -0.96
N GLU A 15 -7.24 13.75 -1.91
CA GLU A 15 -7.70 14.23 -3.23
C GLU A 15 -7.99 13.06 -4.16
N SER A 16 -7.08 12.07 -4.19
CA SER A 16 -7.25 10.90 -5.04
C SER A 16 -6.37 9.77 -4.55
N ILE A 17 -6.79 8.56 -4.89
CA ILE A 17 -5.99 7.35 -4.70
C ILE A 17 -6.06 6.60 -6.02
N LEU A 18 -4.90 6.40 -6.66
CA LEU A 18 -4.81 5.91 -8.02
C LEU A 18 -3.94 4.66 -8.09
N LEU A 19 -4.42 3.65 -8.79
CA LEU A 19 -3.61 2.50 -9.15
C LEU A 19 -2.63 2.92 -10.24
N THR A 20 -1.34 2.79 -9.97
CA THR A 20 -0.30 3.21 -10.92
C THR A 20 0.48 2.05 -11.50
N GLU A 21 0.48 0.91 -10.81
CA GLU A 21 1.15 -0.28 -11.30
C GLU A 21 0.41 -1.51 -10.81
N SER A 22 0.20 -2.46 -11.72
CA SER A 22 -0.36 -3.75 -11.36
C SER A 22 0.27 -4.78 -12.30
N SER A 23 1.06 -5.69 -11.74
CA SER A 23 1.66 -6.76 -12.51
C SER A 23 1.49 -8.08 -11.79
N PHE A 24 1.28 -9.12 -12.56
CA PHE A 24 1.06 -10.45 -12.01
C PHE A 24 1.56 -11.49 -12.99
N THR A 25 2.31 -12.45 -12.46
CA THR A 25 2.72 -13.62 -13.23
C THR A 25 2.57 -14.86 -12.36
N ARG A 26 2.24 -15.98 -12.96
CA ARG A 26 2.18 -17.24 -12.25
C ARG A 26 2.63 -18.38 -13.14
N LYS A 27 3.16 -19.46 -12.53
CA LYS A 27 3.33 -20.73 -13.21
C LYS A 27 1.97 -21.38 -13.42
N GLY A 28 1.90 -22.26 -14.39
CA GLY A 28 0.65 -22.98 -14.65
C GLY A 28 0.23 -23.86 -13.49
N LYS A 29 1.18 -24.55 -12.86
CA LYS A 29 0.91 -25.43 -11.75
C LYS A 29 1.62 -24.95 -10.51
N ILE A 30 0.89 -24.79 -9.41
CA ILE A 30 1.42 -24.23 -8.16
C ILE A 30 1.21 -25.26 -7.04
N ASN A 31 2.27 -25.49 -6.27
CA ASN A 31 2.19 -26.27 -5.04
C ASN A 31 2.01 -25.28 -3.88
N PHE A 32 0.78 -25.21 -3.34
CA PHE A 32 0.48 -24.29 -2.25
C PHE A 32 0.89 -24.81 -0.88
N SER A 33 0.96 -26.15 -0.73
CA SER A 33 1.14 -26.74 0.59
C SER A 33 2.56 -26.62 1.14
N GLU A 34 3.55 -26.57 0.26
CA GLU A 34 4.96 -26.53 0.66
C GLU A 34 5.62 -25.21 0.31
N SER A 35 4.86 -24.23 -0.11
CA SER A 35 5.41 -22.96 -0.55
C SER A 35 5.48 -21.94 0.57
N GLU A 36 6.32 -20.94 0.37
CA GLU A 36 6.47 -19.82 1.28
C GLU A 36 6.04 -18.54 0.60
N GLN A 37 5.28 -17.73 1.32
CA GLN A 37 4.86 -16.43 0.81
C GLN A 37 5.63 -15.33 1.49
N GLU A 38 6.19 -14.44 0.69
CA GLU A 38 6.88 -13.25 1.18
C GLU A 38 6.10 -12.02 0.74
N VAL A 39 5.94 -11.08 1.64
CA VAL A 39 5.27 -9.81 1.36
C VAL A 39 6.21 -8.69 1.75
N SER A 40 6.41 -7.75 0.85
CA SER A 40 7.20 -6.56 1.14
C SER A 40 6.44 -5.30 0.76
N PHE A 41 6.73 -4.23 1.48
CA PHE A 41 6.12 -2.92 1.29
C PHE A 41 7.20 -1.87 1.15
N GLU A 42 7.02 -0.95 0.23
CA GLU A 42 7.87 0.21 0.08
C GLU A 42 7.03 1.46 0.00
N THR A 43 7.46 2.53 0.66
CA THR A 43 6.78 3.81 0.59
C THR A 43 7.69 4.84 -0.02
N GLY A 44 7.11 5.71 -0.85
CA GLY A 44 7.78 6.90 -1.36
C GLY A 44 6.91 8.10 -1.11
N VAL A 45 7.51 9.21 -0.73
CA VAL A 45 6.78 10.44 -0.42
C VAL A 45 7.42 11.59 -1.16
N GLY A 46 6.59 12.36 -1.86
CA GLY A 46 6.98 13.62 -2.45
C GLY A 46 6.04 14.71 -1.98
N SER A 47 6.54 15.90 -1.78
CA SER A 47 5.68 17.01 -1.42
C SER A 47 6.06 18.25 -2.20
N LYS A 48 5.06 19.03 -2.54
CA LYS A 48 5.25 20.32 -3.20
C LYS A 48 4.10 21.23 -2.76
N ASP A 49 4.46 22.38 -2.20
CA ASP A 49 3.49 23.32 -1.65
C ASP A 49 2.65 22.61 -0.57
N ASN A 50 1.33 22.57 -0.72
CA ASN A 50 0.44 21.95 0.24
C ASN A 50 0.01 20.54 -0.18
N THR A 51 0.65 19.98 -1.20
CA THR A 51 0.29 18.67 -1.73
C THR A 51 1.35 17.64 -1.34
N VAL A 52 0.91 16.50 -0.84
CA VAL A 52 1.77 15.37 -0.50
C VAL A 52 1.35 14.18 -1.35
N ASN A 53 2.28 13.63 -2.09
CA ASN A 53 2.07 12.42 -2.88
C ASN A 53 2.71 11.24 -2.17
N VAL A 54 1.96 10.18 -1.97
CA VAL A 54 2.45 8.99 -1.29
C VAL A 54 2.28 7.80 -2.22
N LYS A 55 3.37 7.09 -2.47
CA LYS A 55 3.33 5.85 -3.25
C LYS A 55 3.54 4.69 -2.31
N LEU A 56 2.64 3.72 -2.33
CA LEU A 56 2.78 2.47 -1.61
C LEU A 56 2.88 1.35 -2.63
N THR A 57 4.01 0.65 -2.62
CA THR A 57 4.25 -0.51 -3.48
C THR A 57 4.28 -1.76 -2.62
N THR A 58 3.47 -2.73 -3.00
CA THR A 58 3.39 -4.02 -2.32
C THR A 58 3.79 -5.12 -3.28
N THR A 59 4.71 -5.97 -2.85
CA THR A 59 5.15 -7.12 -3.62
C THR A 59 4.83 -8.38 -2.84
N VAL A 60 4.12 -9.30 -3.48
CA VAL A 60 3.81 -10.62 -2.93
C VAL A 60 4.49 -11.64 -3.83
N THR A 61 5.37 -12.46 -3.24
CA THR A 61 6.08 -13.49 -3.97
C THR A 61 5.83 -14.83 -3.27
N ASN A 62 5.49 -15.84 -4.05
CA ASN A 62 5.36 -17.20 -3.54
C ASN A 62 6.49 -18.05 -4.12
N LYS A 63 7.19 -18.77 -3.25
CA LYS A 63 8.34 -19.58 -3.65
C LYS A 63 8.20 -21.01 -3.16
N LEU A 64 8.59 -21.92 -4.00
CA LEU A 64 8.78 -23.32 -3.66
C LEU A 64 10.25 -23.63 -3.82
N LYS A 65 10.97 -23.84 -2.70
CA LYS A 65 12.42 -24.15 -2.72
C LYS A 65 13.20 -23.15 -3.58
N ASP A 66 13.06 -21.86 -3.26
CA ASP A 66 13.73 -20.77 -3.95
C ASP A 66 13.25 -20.52 -5.39
N GLU A 67 12.30 -21.30 -5.87
CA GLU A 67 11.73 -21.10 -7.20
C GLU A 67 10.42 -20.32 -7.09
N GLU A 68 10.33 -19.22 -7.80
CA GLU A 68 9.15 -18.37 -7.76
C GLU A 68 7.99 -19.03 -8.47
N GLN A 69 6.86 -19.18 -7.79
CA GLN A 69 5.65 -19.74 -8.37
C GLN A 69 4.69 -18.68 -8.87
N TYR A 70 4.59 -17.55 -8.14
CA TYR A 70 3.85 -16.39 -8.63
C TYR A 70 4.41 -15.13 -7.97
N LYS A 71 4.12 -14.03 -8.61
CA LYS A 71 4.52 -12.72 -8.12
C LYS A 71 3.47 -11.68 -8.47
N ILE A 72 3.12 -10.87 -7.48
CA ILE A 72 2.17 -9.77 -7.63
C ILE A 72 2.90 -8.50 -7.21
N VAL A 73 2.85 -7.48 -8.04
CA VAL A 73 3.38 -6.15 -7.70
C VAL A 73 2.26 -5.14 -7.93
N VAL A 74 1.91 -4.40 -6.89
CA VAL A 74 0.83 -3.42 -6.95
C VAL A 74 1.33 -2.12 -6.34
N SER A 75 1.15 -1.03 -7.07
CA SER A 75 1.46 0.31 -6.55
C SER A 75 0.24 1.20 -6.66
N PHE A 76 -0.04 1.90 -5.58
CA PHE A 76 -1.03 2.96 -5.54
C PHE A 76 -0.35 4.26 -5.14
N VAL A 77 -0.82 5.36 -5.70
CA VAL A 77 -0.40 6.70 -5.31
C VAL A 77 -1.59 7.43 -4.73
N GLY A 78 -1.43 7.91 -3.51
CA GLY A 78 -2.40 8.80 -2.88
C GLY A 78 -1.94 10.24 -3.00
N VAL A 79 -2.85 11.11 -3.34
CA VAL A 79 -2.60 12.55 -3.39
C VAL A 79 -3.37 13.18 -2.24
N PHE A 80 -2.63 13.85 -1.35
CA PHE A 80 -3.19 14.44 -0.14
C PHE A 80 -2.92 15.92 -0.15
N LYS A 81 -3.91 16.71 0.27
CA LYS A 81 -3.75 18.13 0.36
C LYS A 81 -3.74 18.55 1.83
N ARG A 82 -2.72 19.30 2.21
CA ARG A 82 -2.59 19.80 3.57
C ARG A 82 -3.57 20.91 3.82
N THR A 83 -4.30 20.83 4.93
CA THR A 83 -5.12 21.92 5.42
C THR A 83 -4.32 22.69 6.47
N GLY A 84 -4.69 23.92 6.76
CA GLY A 84 -3.91 24.77 7.64
C GLY A 84 -3.80 24.35 9.09
N ASN A 85 -4.58 23.35 9.52
CA ASN A 85 -4.69 22.97 10.93
C ASN A 85 -4.08 21.62 11.25
N SER A 86 -3.10 21.18 10.46
CA SER A 86 -2.46 19.91 10.70
C SER A 86 -1.61 19.92 11.96
N GLN A 87 -1.75 18.89 12.78
CA GLN A 87 -0.86 18.67 13.91
C GLN A 87 0.41 17.94 13.49
N ILE A 88 0.44 17.40 12.29
CA ILE A 88 1.62 16.77 11.74
C ILE A 88 2.32 17.81 10.88
N SER A 89 3.43 18.32 11.35
CA SER A 89 4.18 19.36 10.62
C SER A 89 5.06 18.78 9.52
N ASP A 90 5.43 17.50 9.65
CA ASP A 90 6.33 16.84 8.71
C ASP A 90 5.51 16.09 7.65
N ASN A 91 5.53 16.60 6.42
CA ASN A 91 4.81 16.00 5.30
C ASN A 91 5.32 14.58 4.99
N GLU A 92 6.61 14.36 5.14
CA GLU A 92 7.17 13.03 4.91
C GLU A 92 6.66 12.03 5.94
N GLN A 93 6.66 12.42 7.21
CA GLN A 93 6.14 11.56 8.27
C GLN A 93 4.67 11.22 8.04
N PHE A 94 3.86 12.24 7.68
CA PHE A 94 2.47 11.99 7.36
C PHE A 94 2.35 10.97 6.24
N GLY A 95 3.05 11.20 5.13
CA GLY A 95 2.93 10.35 3.96
C GLY A 95 3.38 8.92 4.24
N ARG A 96 4.54 8.78 4.90
CA ARG A 96 5.12 7.47 5.16
C ARG A 96 4.28 6.63 6.10
N ILE A 97 3.60 7.24 7.06
CA ILE A 97 2.85 6.53 8.09
C ILE A 97 1.35 6.61 7.83
N ASN A 98 0.80 7.81 7.84
CA ASN A 98 -0.65 8.02 7.77
C ASN A 98 -1.17 7.81 6.36
N GLY A 99 -0.47 8.37 5.37
CA GLY A 99 -0.87 8.24 3.97
C GLY A 99 -0.82 6.79 3.51
N ALA A 100 0.25 6.07 3.86
CA ALA A 100 0.37 4.67 3.51
C ALA A 100 -0.74 3.83 4.15
N ALA A 101 -1.09 4.13 5.41
CA ALA A 101 -2.17 3.42 6.09
C ALA A 101 -3.53 3.65 5.43
N ILE A 102 -3.76 4.85 4.90
CA ILE A 102 -4.99 5.18 4.17
C ILE A 102 -5.05 4.43 2.84
N ILE A 103 -3.90 4.30 2.17
CA ILE A 103 -3.80 3.63 0.86
C ILE A 103 -3.92 2.11 0.99
N PHE A 104 -3.45 1.54 2.09
CA PHE A 104 -3.33 0.09 2.25
C PHE A 104 -4.63 -0.70 1.96
N PRO A 105 -5.82 -0.28 2.39
CA PRO A 105 -7.05 -1.01 2.08
C PRO A 105 -7.30 -1.17 0.57
N PHE A 106 -6.88 -0.21 -0.23
CA PHE A 106 -7.00 -0.27 -1.68
C PHE A 106 -6.05 -1.33 -2.26
N VAL A 107 -4.84 -1.40 -1.73
CA VAL A 107 -3.87 -2.43 -2.10
C VAL A 107 -4.43 -3.82 -1.77
N ARG A 108 -4.95 -3.97 -0.56
CA ARG A 108 -5.48 -5.24 -0.10
C ARG A 108 -6.63 -5.73 -0.97
N GLU A 109 -7.55 -4.83 -1.32
CA GLU A 109 -8.68 -5.16 -2.18
C GLU A 109 -8.20 -5.61 -3.56
N HIS A 110 -7.26 -4.88 -4.14
CA HIS A 110 -6.77 -5.18 -5.48
C HIS A 110 -6.03 -6.51 -5.52
N ILE A 111 -5.20 -6.80 -4.53
CA ILE A 111 -4.49 -8.08 -4.45
C ILE A 111 -5.47 -9.23 -4.27
N ALA A 112 -6.50 -9.07 -3.45
CA ALA A 112 -7.52 -10.09 -3.26
C ALA A 112 -8.25 -10.38 -4.58
N ASN A 113 -8.51 -9.35 -5.37
CA ASN A 113 -9.15 -9.48 -6.67
C ASN A 113 -8.28 -10.26 -7.66
N ILE A 114 -6.99 -9.93 -7.72
CA ILE A 114 -6.03 -10.67 -8.56
C ILE A 114 -5.99 -12.13 -8.13
N ALA A 115 -5.88 -12.39 -6.83
CA ALA A 115 -5.78 -13.75 -6.30
C ALA A 115 -7.01 -14.58 -6.68
N LEU A 116 -8.19 -13.99 -6.59
CA LEU A 116 -9.42 -14.66 -6.96
C LEU A 116 -9.43 -15.04 -8.44
N LYS A 117 -9.07 -14.10 -9.30
CA LYS A 117 -9.04 -14.33 -10.75
C LYS A 117 -7.98 -15.33 -11.16
N ALA A 118 -6.88 -15.36 -10.45
CA ALA A 118 -5.72 -16.18 -10.78
C ALA A 118 -5.78 -17.58 -10.15
N GLY A 119 -6.81 -17.87 -9.39
CA GLY A 119 -6.94 -19.17 -8.73
C GLY A 119 -5.92 -19.41 -7.63
N LEU A 120 -5.48 -18.34 -6.95
CA LEU A 120 -4.50 -18.47 -5.88
C LEU A 120 -5.12 -18.75 -4.51
N GLY A 121 -6.45 -18.78 -4.44
CA GLY A 121 -7.14 -18.86 -3.16
C GLY A 121 -7.05 -17.54 -2.42
N SER A 122 -7.01 -17.59 -1.11
CA SER A 122 -6.91 -16.42 -0.28
C SER A 122 -5.45 -16.01 -0.13
N VAL A 123 -5.12 -14.79 -0.55
CA VAL A 123 -3.82 -14.18 -0.27
C VAL A 123 -4.06 -13.16 0.83
N ILE A 124 -3.65 -13.52 2.04
CA ILE A 124 -3.86 -12.69 3.22
C ILE A 124 -2.61 -11.86 3.45
N LEU A 125 -2.76 -10.54 3.44
CA LEU A 125 -1.66 -9.66 3.77
C LEU A 125 -1.55 -9.53 5.29
N PRO A 126 -0.32 -9.54 5.83
CA PRO A 126 -0.14 -9.40 7.27
C PRO A 126 -0.54 -8.01 7.75
N PRO A 127 -0.81 -7.85 9.05
CA PRO A 127 -0.95 -6.52 9.63
C PRO A 127 0.32 -5.72 9.37
N VAL A 128 0.17 -4.46 9.02
CA VAL A 128 1.31 -3.62 8.63
C VAL A 128 1.52 -2.50 9.62
N ASN A 129 2.74 -2.39 10.12
CA ASN A 129 3.15 -1.24 10.93
C ASN A 129 3.98 -0.31 10.05
N PHE A 130 3.34 0.73 9.52
CA PHE A 130 3.98 1.64 8.60
C PHE A 130 5.08 2.51 9.22
N THR A 131 5.22 2.50 10.54
CA THR A 131 6.35 3.18 11.19
C THR A 131 7.67 2.44 10.97
N LYS A 132 7.61 1.16 10.59
CA LYS A 132 8.81 0.31 10.44
C LYS A 132 9.09 -0.10 9.00
N ILE A 133 8.35 0.41 8.04
CA ILE A 133 8.57 0.06 6.63
C ILE A 133 9.74 0.86 6.07
N ASN A 134 10.57 0.21 5.24
CA ASN A 134 11.67 0.85 4.57
C ASN A 134 11.17 1.95 3.64
N ARG A 135 11.83 3.11 3.71
CA ARG A 135 11.56 4.23 2.83
C ARG A 135 12.37 4.11 1.57
N LYS A 136 11.75 4.52 0.46
CA LYS A 136 12.45 4.68 -0.79
C LYS A 136 12.31 6.12 -1.23
N ASN A 137 13.43 6.80 -1.31
CA ASN A 137 13.45 8.21 -1.72
C ASN A 137 13.42 8.35 -3.22
#